data_195bd8e984b3793760880291f2d29e17
#
_entry.id   195bd8e984b3793760880291f2d29e17
#
_cell.length_a   1.000
_cell.length_b   1.000
_cell.length_c   1.000
_cell.angle_alpha   90.00
_cell.angle_beta   90.00
_cell.angle_gamma   90.00
#
_symmetry.space_group_name_H-M   'P 1'
#
loop_
_entity.id
_entity.type
_entity.pdbx_description
1 polymer ?
#
loop_
_entity_poly.entity_id
_entity_poly.type
_entity_poly.pdbx_seq_one_letter_code
_entity_poly.pdbx_strand_id
1 'polypeptide(L)'
;MSEGKKGFFGRLVEGLTKTRNSIVSGIDSIFSGFSAIDDDFYEEIEETLIMGDLGIQTTMSIVEDLRRKVKENHIKEPSECKDLLVASIKSQMDLGENAYEFERQKSVVLVIGVNGVGKTTSVGKLAGQLKDQGKKVILAAADTFRAAAIEQLTEWSNRAGVELIAQQEGSDPAAVIFDAIAAAKSRNADVLICDTAGRLHNKKNLMEELKKINRIIDKEYPDAYRETLVVLDGTTGQNALSQAKQFMEEIGRAHV
;
A
#
# COMPACT_ATOMS: atom_id res chain seq x y z
N MET A 1 4.05 40.33 13.58
CA MET A 1 3.21 39.13 13.79
C MET A 1 3.54 38.16 12.68
N SER A 2 4.30 37.09 12.99
CA SER A 2 4.76 36.13 11.99
C SER A 2 3.72 35.02 11.90
N GLU A 3 3.05 34.93 10.77
CA GLU A 3 2.24 33.75 10.43
C GLU A 3 3.19 32.56 10.25
N GLY A 4 3.17 31.66 11.23
CA GLY A 4 3.94 30.42 11.18
C GLY A 4 3.47 29.57 10.00
N LYS A 5 4.36 29.35 9.02
CA LYS A 5 4.14 28.42 7.92
C LYS A 5 3.86 27.03 8.52
N LYS A 6 2.58 26.60 8.45
CA LYS A 6 2.21 25.21 8.79
C LYS A 6 3.10 24.26 8.00
N GLY A 7 3.80 23.35 8.68
CA GLY A 7 4.68 22.36 8.04
C GLY A 7 3.90 21.45 7.09
N PHE A 8 4.62 20.72 6.24
CA PHE A 8 4.05 19.79 5.25
C PHE A 8 3.02 18.83 5.88
N PHE A 9 3.31 18.29 7.07
CA PHE A 9 2.38 17.44 7.82
C PHE A 9 1.10 18.18 8.25
N GLY A 10 1.17 19.45 8.61
CA GLY A 10 -0.03 20.23 8.95
C GLY A 10 -0.97 20.41 7.77
N ARG A 11 -0.43 20.60 6.56
CA ARG A 11 -1.22 20.69 5.31
C ARG A 11 -1.81 19.36 4.88
N LEU A 12 -1.08 18.26 5.08
CA LEU A 12 -1.57 16.91 4.79
C LEU A 12 -2.74 16.54 5.71
N VAL A 13 -2.60 16.79 7.02
CA VAL A 13 -3.68 16.57 8.00
C VAL A 13 -4.89 17.42 7.68
N GLU A 14 -4.71 18.69 7.29
CA GLU A 14 -5.80 19.60 6.96
C GLU A 14 -6.53 19.18 5.65
N GLY A 15 -5.80 18.65 4.65
CA GLY A 15 -6.39 18.07 3.44
C GLY A 15 -7.24 16.84 3.72
N LEU A 16 -6.74 15.91 4.53
CA LEU A 16 -7.47 14.71 4.93
C LEU A 16 -8.63 15.00 5.88
N THR A 17 -8.55 16.08 6.67
CA THR A 17 -9.60 16.47 7.62
C THR A 17 -10.88 16.89 6.91
N LYS A 18 -10.79 17.54 5.74
CA LYS A 18 -12.00 17.95 4.98
C LYS A 18 -12.78 16.72 4.47
N THR A 19 -12.11 15.77 3.82
CA THR A 19 -12.74 14.54 3.31
C THR A 19 -13.25 13.68 4.46
N ARG A 20 -12.45 13.50 5.50
CA ARG A 20 -12.87 12.79 6.71
C ARG A 20 -14.11 13.42 7.34
N ASN A 21 -14.12 14.73 7.54
CA ASN A 21 -15.24 15.41 8.19
C ASN A 21 -16.51 15.35 7.32
N SER A 22 -16.39 15.40 6.00
CA SER A 22 -17.54 15.25 5.10
C SER A 22 -18.20 13.88 5.22
N ILE A 23 -17.39 12.80 5.19
CA ILE A 23 -17.90 11.42 5.33
C ILE A 23 -18.45 11.19 6.74
N VAL A 24 -17.69 11.56 7.78
CA VAL A 24 -18.11 11.36 9.17
C VAL A 24 -19.37 12.14 9.51
N SER A 25 -19.47 13.41 9.08
CA SER A 25 -20.68 14.20 9.31
C SER A 25 -21.87 13.69 8.51
N GLY A 26 -21.67 13.19 7.28
CA GLY A 26 -22.71 12.54 6.50
C GLY A 26 -23.25 11.30 7.22
N ILE A 27 -22.37 10.42 7.63
CA ILE A 27 -22.72 9.20 8.40
C ILE A 27 -23.41 9.55 9.72
N ASP A 28 -22.89 10.51 10.50
CA ASP A 28 -23.51 10.94 11.77
C ASP A 28 -24.91 11.53 11.56
N SER A 29 -25.13 12.26 10.46
CA SER A 29 -26.42 12.80 10.09
C SER A 29 -27.44 11.70 9.77
N ILE A 30 -27.04 10.64 9.10
CA ILE A 30 -27.89 9.48 8.79
C ILE A 30 -28.34 8.81 10.09
N PHE A 31 -27.39 8.43 10.95
CA PHE A 31 -27.70 7.74 12.20
C PHE A 31 -28.55 8.57 13.17
N SER A 32 -28.53 9.89 13.10
CA SER A 32 -29.34 10.79 13.93
C SER A 32 -30.63 11.24 13.25
N GLY A 33 -30.73 11.16 11.93
CA GLY A 33 -31.87 11.67 11.16
C GLY A 33 -32.96 10.65 10.88
N PHE A 34 -32.62 9.37 10.85
CA PHE A 34 -33.58 8.29 10.61
C PHE A 34 -34.24 7.81 11.91
N SER A 35 -35.53 7.49 11.83
CA SER A 35 -36.32 6.96 12.94
C SER A 35 -36.51 5.44 12.88
N ALA A 36 -36.13 4.82 11.76
CA ALA A 36 -36.26 3.39 11.53
C ALA A 36 -35.09 2.88 10.66
N ILE A 37 -34.80 1.58 10.76
CA ILE A 37 -33.84 0.87 9.92
C ILE A 37 -34.63 0.21 8.79
N ASP A 38 -34.83 0.92 7.71
CA ASP A 38 -35.53 0.49 6.51
C ASP A 38 -34.60 0.53 5.28
N ASP A 39 -35.13 0.32 4.11
CA ASP A 39 -34.34 0.33 2.90
C ASP A 39 -33.79 1.73 2.58
N ASP A 40 -34.55 2.79 2.84
CA ASP A 40 -34.12 4.18 2.64
C ASP A 40 -32.90 4.51 3.53
N PHE A 41 -32.87 4.00 4.76
CA PHE A 41 -31.73 4.15 5.66
C PHE A 41 -30.45 3.53 5.09
N TYR A 42 -30.54 2.34 4.50
CA TYR A 42 -29.38 1.69 3.90
C TYR A 42 -28.94 2.34 2.59
N GLU A 43 -29.89 2.81 1.77
CA GLU A 43 -29.60 3.52 0.53
C GLU A 43 -28.82 4.81 0.81
N GLU A 44 -29.19 5.57 1.85
CA GLU A 44 -28.47 6.80 2.22
C GLU A 44 -27.04 6.51 2.71
N ILE A 45 -26.83 5.37 3.41
CA ILE A 45 -25.47 4.91 3.78
C ILE A 45 -24.70 4.56 2.51
N GLU A 46 -25.29 3.83 1.58
CA GLU A 46 -24.66 3.48 0.29
C GLU A 46 -24.23 4.73 -0.47
N GLU A 47 -25.12 5.71 -0.64
CA GLU A 47 -24.80 6.97 -1.32
C GLU A 47 -23.65 7.72 -0.63
N THR A 48 -23.69 7.83 0.69
CA THR A 48 -22.64 8.51 1.47
C THR A 48 -21.28 7.83 1.31
N LEU A 49 -21.22 6.50 1.32
CA LEU A 49 -19.99 5.75 1.14
C LEU A 49 -19.46 5.86 -0.31
N ILE A 50 -20.36 5.83 -1.31
CA ILE A 50 -19.98 6.02 -2.72
C ILE A 50 -19.47 7.44 -2.96
N MET A 51 -20.12 8.46 -2.40
CA MET A 51 -19.64 9.85 -2.46
C MET A 51 -18.31 10.03 -1.76
N GLY A 52 -18.01 9.18 -0.77
CA GLY A 52 -16.70 9.07 -0.13
C GLY A 52 -15.63 8.33 -0.95
N ASP A 53 -15.94 7.97 -2.22
CA ASP A 53 -15.05 7.27 -3.16
C ASP A 53 -14.67 5.84 -2.73
N LEU A 54 -15.51 5.17 -1.91
CA LEU A 54 -15.25 3.78 -1.51
C LEU A 54 -15.43 2.76 -2.64
N GLY A 55 -16.14 3.12 -3.69
CA GLY A 55 -16.46 2.24 -4.80
C GLY A 55 -17.66 1.33 -4.55
N ILE A 56 -18.44 1.09 -5.61
CA ILE A 56 -19.74 0.42 -5.55
C ILE A 56 -19.64 -0.97 -4.92
N GLN A 57 -18.71 -1.82 -5.36
CA GLN A 57 -18.59 -3.20 -4.87
C GLN A 57 -18.25 -3.26 -3.38
N THR A 58 -17.32 -2.43 -2.94
CA THR A 58 -16.92 -2.34 -1.53
C THR A 58 -18.07 -1.83 -0.68
N THR A 59 -18.77 -0.79 -1.14
CA THR A 59 -19.94 -0.22 -0.46
C THR A 59 -21.04 -1.27 -0.28
N MET A 60 -21.42 -1.97 -1.36
CA MET A 60 -22.44 -3.02 -1.31
C MET A 60 -22.06 -4.11 -0.30
N SER A 61 -20.81 -4.57 -0.31
CA SER A 61 -20.33 -5.58 0.64
C SER A 61 -20.39 -5.10 2.09
N ILE A 62 -20.04 -3.84 2.36
CA ILE A 62 -20.13 -3.24 3.70
C ILE A 62 -21.57 -3.16 4.18
N VAL A 63 -22.47 -2.69 3.33
CA VAL A 63 -23.89 -2.50 3.68
C VAL A 63 -24.59 -3.85 3.84
N GLU A 64 -24.28 -4.85 3.01
CA GLU A 64 -24.82 -6.20 3.18
C GLU A 64 -24.36 -6.85 4.50
N ASP A 65 -23.10 -6.68 4.88
CA ASP A 65 -22.58 -7.13 6.17
C ASP A 65 -23.25 -6.38 7.33
N LEU A 66 -23.50 -5.09 7.18
CA LEU A 66 -24.25 -4.29 8.16
C LEU A 66 -25.69 -4.81 8.31
N ARG A 67 -26.41 -5.01 7.19
CA ARG A 67 -27.78 -5.57 7.20
C ARG A 67 -27.82 -6.92 7.96
N ARG A 68 -26.86 -7.80 7.69
CA ARG A 68 -26.73 -9.09 8.36
C ARG A 68 -26.52 -8.90 9.86
N LYS A 69 -25.56 -8.06 10.27
CA LYS A 69 -25.27 -7.81 11.70
C LYS A 69 -26.42 -7.15 12.43
N VAL A 70 -27.13 -6.22 11.82
CA VAL A 70 -28.34 -5.60 12.39
C VAL A 70 -29.41 -6.65 12.68
N LYS A 71 -29.63 -7.58 11.74
CA LYS A 71 -30.58 -8.68 11.91
C LYS A 71 -30.14 -9.67 13.00
N GLU A 72 -28.87 -10.08 13.00
CA GLU A 72 -28.31 -11.03 13.97
C GLU A 72 -28.35 -10.48 15.41
N ASN A 73 -28.06 -9.19 15.58
CA ASN A 73 -28.02 -8.52 16.87
C ASN A 73 -29.38 -7.91 17.28
N HIS A 74 -30.45 -8.10 16.48
CA HIS A 74 -31.78 -7.57 16.73
C HIS A 74 -31.81 -6.04 17.00
N ILE A 75 -30.96 -5.29 16.32
CA ILE A 75 -30.87 -3.83 16.43
C ILE A 75 -32.15 -3.20 15.87
N LYS A 76 -32.67 -2.21 16.58
CA LYS A 76 -33.89 -1.50 16.18
C LYS A 76 -33.70 0.00 15.97
N GLU A 77 -32.66 0.55 16.59
CA GLU A 77 -32.41 1.99 16.54
C GLU A 77 -31.27 2.29 15.56
N PRO A 78 -31.44 3.21 14.61
CA PRO A 78 -30.39 3.62 13.67
C PRO A 78 -29.08 4.03 14.35
N SER A 79 -29.15 4.70 15.49
CA SER A 79 -27.99 5.16 16.25
C SER A 79 -27.05 4.02 16.70
N GLU A 80 -27.58 2.82 16.91
CA GLU A 80 -26.79 1.63 17.29
C GLU A 80 -26.04 1.02 16.08
N CYS A 81 -26.43 1.35 14.86
CA CYS A 81 -25.81 0.83 13.64
C CYS A 81 -24.42 1.42 13.37
N LYS A 82 -24.06 2.56 13.97
CA LYS A 82 -22.78 3.21 13.73
C LYS A 82 -21.59 2.34 14.08
N ASP A 83 -21.60 1.72 15.25
CA ASP A 83 -20.51 0.85 15.70
C ASP A 83 -20.43 -0.42 14.85
N LEU A 84 -21.58 -0.94 14.40
CA LEU A 84 -21.63 -2.08 13.49
C LEU A 84 -21.07 -1.73 12.11
N LEU A 85 -21.36 -0.54 11.57
CA LEU A 85 -20.79 -0.07 10.32
C LEU A 85 -19.25 0.05 10.41
N VAL A 86 -18.76 0.66 11.50
CA VAL A 86 -17.31 0.74 11.77
C VAL A 86 -16.68 -0.65 11.86
N ALA A 87 -17.36 -1.59 12.55
CA ALA A 87 -16.88 -2.97 12.66
C ALA A 87 -16.87 -3.69 11.30
N SER A 88 -17.85 -3.43 10.43
CA SER A 88 -17.92 -4.00 9.08
C SER A 88 -16.77 -3.46 8.20
N ILE A 89 -16.51 -2.16 8.23
CA ILE A 89 -15.38 -1.56 7.52
C ILE A 89 -14.05 -2.13 8.02
N LYS A 90 -13.84 -2.17 9.34
CA LYS A 90 -12.61 -2.74 9.93
C LYS A 90 -12.40 -4.19 9.54
N SER A 91 -13.46 -5.00 9.54
CA SER A 91 -13.38 -6.41 9.14
C SER A 91 -12.93 -6.59 7.69
N GLN A 92 -13.31 -5.70 6.78
CA GLN A 92 -12.86 -5.75 5.39
C GLN A 92 -11.42 -5.26 5.21
N MET A 93 -10.91 -4.47 6.13
CA MET A 93 -9.50 -4.02 6.13
C MET A 93 -8.57 -5.02 6.83
N ASP A 94 -9.10 -6.03 7.50
CA ASP A 94 -8.30 -7.04 8.19
C ASP A 94 -7.73 -8.03 7.18
N LEU A 95 -6.43 -8.01 7.01
CA LEU A 95 -5.67 -8.91 6.12
C LEU A 95 -5.38 -10.27 6.74
N GLY A 96 -5.80 -10.48 8.00
CA GLY A 96 -5.57 -11.70 8.75
C GLY A 96 -4.13 -11.88 9.27
N GLU A 97 -3.90 -13.03 9.93
CA GLU A 97 -2.62 -13.33 10.60
C GLU A 97 -1.44 -13.49 9.63
N ASN A 98 -1.71 -13.78 8.36
CA ASN A 98 -0.69 -13.95 7.32
C ASN A 98 -0.24 -12.63 6.68
N ALA A 99 -0.81 -11.51 7.08
CA ALA A 99 -0.31 -10.22 6.69
C ALA A 99 1.12 -10.04 7.20
N TYR A 100 1.98 -9.50 6.34
CA TYR A 100 3.39 -9.22 6.70
C TYR A 100 4.25 -10.47 7.01
N GLU A 101 3.94 -11.62 6.41
CA GLU A 101 4.77 -12.83 6.53
C GLU A 101 6.24 -12.59 6.15
N PHE A 102 6.51 -11.64 5.26
CA PHE A 102 7.85 -11.23 4.89
C PHE A 102 8.68 -10.69 6.06
N GLU A 103 8.05 -10.25 7.15
CA GLU A 103 8.74 -9.81 8.37
C GLU A 103 9.17 -11.01 9.26
N ARG A 104 8.57 -12.18 9.08
CA ARG A 104 8.76 -13.34 9.96
C ARG A 104 9.79 -14.34 9.45
N GLN A 105 10.12 -14.27 8.17
CA GLN A 105 11.03 -15.20 7.50
C GLN A 105 11.97 -14.48 6.53
N LYS A 106 12.99 -15.19 6.04
CA LYS A 106 13.86 -14.63 4.98
C LYS A 106 13.06 -14.32 3.74
N SER A 107 13.13 -13.08 3.29
CA SER A 107 12.25 -12.60 2.23
C SER A 107 12.90 -11.67 1.23
N VAL A 108 12.31 -11.64 0.04
CA VAL A 108 12.54 -10.64 -1.00
C VAL A 108 11.26 -9.85 -1.18
N VAL A 109 11.33 -8.55 -0.92
CA VAL A 109 10.22 -7.61 -1.07
C VAL A 109 10.43 -6.76 -2.32
N LEU A 110 9.58 -6.95 -3.32
CA LEU A 110 9.59 -6.17 -4.55
C LEU A 110 8.62 -4.99 -4.40
N VAL A 111 9.12 -3.75 -4.46
CA VAL A 111 8.30 -2.55 -4.32
C VAL A 111 8.04 -1.96 -5.70
N ILE A 112 6.77 -1.93 -6.11
CA ILE A 112 6.30 -1.50 -7.42
C ILE A 112 5.28 -0.36 -7.30
N GLY A 113 4.93 0.26 -8.42
CA GLY A 113 3.96 1.37 -8.49
C GLY A 113 4.38 2.39 -9.53
N VAL A 114 3.49 3.35 -9.85
CA VAL A 114 3.78 4.38 -10.85
C VAL A 114 4.84 5.38 -10.38
N ASN A 115 5.40 6.17 -11.31
CA ASN A 115 6.35 7.23 -10.93
C ASN A 115 5.69 8.30 -10.06
N GLY A 116 6.42 8.80 -9.08
CA GLY A 116 5.97 9.90 -8.22
C GLY A 116 5.11 9.52 -7.01
N VAL A 117 4.64 8.26 -6.90
CA VAL A 117 3.79 7.81 -5.77
C VAL A 117 4.54 7.62 -4.45
N GLY A 118 5.87 7.70 -4.47
CA GLY A 118 6.67 7.60 -3.25
C GLY A 118 7.30 6.22 -2.98
N LYS A 119 7.51 5.37 -4.01
CA LYS A 119 8.16 4.05 -3.85
C LYS A 119 9.48 4.13 -3.08
N THR A 120 10.46 4.86 -3.60
CA THR A 120 11.79 5.03 -2.98
C THR A 120 11.70 5.53 -1.53
N THR A 121 10.77 6.45 -1.26
CA THR A 121 10.50 6.93 0.11
C THR A 121 9.93 5.84 1.01
N SER A 122 8.99 5.03 0.50
CA SER A 122 8.39 3.92 1.23
C SER A 122 9.42 2.82 1.51
N VAL A 123 10.26 2.50 0.52
CA VAL A 123 11.39 1.56 0.65
C VAL A 123 12.32 2.00 1.79
N GLY A 124 12.73 3.27 1.79
CA GLY A 124 13.61 3.79 2.84
C GLY A 124 13.01 3.75 4.24
N LYS A 125 11.73 4.08 4.38
CA LYS A 125 11.01 4.02 5.66
C LYS A 125 10.82 2.58 6.15
N LEU A 126 10.42 1.66 5.26
CA LEU A 126 10.26 0.24 5.58
C LEU A 126 11.59 -0.37 6.01
N ALA A 127 12.68 -0.04 5.30
CA ALA A 127 14.02 -0.51 5.67
C ALA A 127 14.43 -0.05 7.08
N GLY A 128 14.18 1.22 7.42
CA GLY A 128 14.45 1.76 8.76
C GLY A 128 13.61 1.04 9.82
N GLN A 129 12.31 0.87 9.60
CA GLN A 129 11.42 0.19 10.53
C GLN A 129 11.84 -1.26 10.79
N LEU A 130 12.17 -2.03 9.74
CA LEU A 130 12.64 -3.41 9.87
C LEU A 130 13.98 -3.49 10.59
N LYS A 131 14.89 -2.55 10.35
CA LYS A 131 16.15 -2.45 11.08
C LYS A 131 15.94 -2.16 12.56
N ASP A 132 15.03 -1.24 12.90
CA ASP A 132 14.69 -0.92 14.29
C ASP A 132 14.10 -2.13 15.02
N GLN A 133 13.46 -3.04 14.29
CA GLN A 133 13.02 -4.35 14.77
C GLN A 133 14.16 -5.39 14.90
N GLY A 134 15.40 -5.01 14.61
CA GLY A 134 16.57 -5.88 14.68
C GLY A 134 16.82 -6.74 13.44
N LYS A 135 16.11 -6.49 12.33
CA LYS A 135 16.31 -7.24 11.08
C LYS A 135 17.55 -6.77 10.33
N LYS A 136 18.22 -7.70 9.68
CA LYS A 136 19.30 -7.41 8.74
C LYS A 136 18.73 -7.17 7.36
N VAL A 137 18.69 -5.90 6.95
CA VAL A 137 18.06 -5.43 5.72
C VAL A 137 19.12 -5.06 4.69
N ILE A 138 18.88 -5.44 3.43
CA ILE A 138 19.64 -4.99 2.25
C ILE A 138 18.66 -4.35 1.27
N LEU A 139 19.06 -3.23 0.67
CA LEU A 139 18.32 -2.55 -0.39
C LEU A 139 18.93 -2.84 -1.75
N ALA A 140 18.10 -2.93 -2.79
CA ALA A 140 18.51 -3.03 -4.19
C ALA A 140 17.93 -1.85 -5.00
N ALA A 141 18.80 -1.06 -5.66
CA ALA A 141 18.42 0.06 -6.51
C ALA A 141 18.11 -0.43 -7.93
N ALA A 142 16.94 -1.00 -8.14
CA ALA A 142 16.53 -1.51 -9.46
C ALA A 142 15.77 -0.49 -10.33
N ASP A 143 15.54 0.76 -9.89
CA ASP A 143 15.20 1.90 -10.77
C ASP A 143 16.49 2.48 -11.37
N THR A 144 17.13 1.72 -12.25
CA THR A 144 18.43 2.06 -12.82
C THR A 144 18.38 3.14 -13.90
N PHE A 145 17.20 3.46 -14.40
CA PHE A 145 17.04 4.44 -15.48
C PHE A 145 17.05 5.89 -15.01
N ARG A 146 17.06 6.10 -13.71
CA ARG A 146 17.00 7.43 -13.09
C ARG A 146 18.14 7.58 -12.10
N ALA A 147 19.18 8.32 -12.49
CA ALA A 147 20.30 8.64 -11.59
C ALA A 147 19.80 9.19 -10.25
N ALA A 148 18.85 10.13 -10.28
CA ALA A 148 18.25 10.71 -9.08
C ALA A 148 17.51 9.69 -8.19
N ALA A 149 17.01 8.57 -8.74
CA ALA A 149 16.39 7.52 -7.91
C ALA A 149 17.45 6.72 -7.15
N ILE A 150 18.57 6.41 -7.81
CA ILE A 150 19.70 5.74 -7.17
C ILE A 150 20.30 6.63 -6.06
N GLU A 151 20.51 7.92 -6.34
CA GLU A 151 20.98 8.89 -5.33
C GLU A 151 20.01 9.01 -4.15
N GLN A 152 18.72 9.12 -4.43
CA GLN A 152 17.69 9.19 -3.41
C GLN A 152 17.66 7.94 -2.52
N LEU A 153 17.76 6.75 -3.12
CA LEU A 153 17.79 5.50 -2.34
C LEU A 153 19.08 5.36 -1.54
N THR A 154 20.20 5.86 -2.07
CA THR A 154 21.46 5.93 -1.33
C THR A 154 21.34 6.79 -0.07
N GLU A 155 20.70 7.94 -0.18
CA GLU A 155 20.45 8.80 0.98
C GLU A 155 19.54 8.12 2.02
N TRP A 156 18.49 7.42 1.57
CA TRP A 156 17.64 6.64 2.45
C TRP A 156 18.38 5.48 3.12
N SER A 157 19.26 4.77 2.39
CA SER A 157 20.07 3.68 2.95
C SER A 157 20.99 4.18 4.06
N ASN A 158 21.63 5.34 3.83
CA ASN A 158 22.47 5.99 4.82
C ASN A 158 21.69 6.38 6.07
N ARG A 159 20.52 7.01 5.92
CA ARG A 159 19.64 7.40 7.03
C ARG A 159 19.13 6.21 7.83
N ALA A 160 18.71 5.16 7.16
CA ALA A 160 18.27 3.92 7.79
C ALA A 160 19.46 3.12 8.34
N GLY A 161 20.68 3.41 7.91
CA GLY A 161 21.91 2.67 8.26
C GLY A 161 21.84 1.22 7.78
N VAL A 162 21.26 0.97 6.59
CA VAL A 162 21.18 -0.32 5.92
C VAL A 162 22.07 -0.33 4.69
N GLU A 163 22.44 -1.49 4.22
CA GLU A 163 23.27 -1.63 3.04
C GLU A 163 22.48 -1.49 1.75
N LEU A 164 23.08 -0.84 0.74
CA LEU A 164 22.53 -0.69 -0.60
C LEU A 164 23.40 -1.40 -1.63
N ILE A 165 22.74 -2.16 -2.50
CA ILE A 165 23.34 -2.70 -3.72
C ILE A 165 22.81 -1.88 -4.90
N ALA A 166 23.71 -1.25 -5.62
CA ALA A 166 23.42 -0.42 -6.78
C ALA A 166 24.47 -0.65 -7.86
N GLN A 167 24.09 -0.42 -9.11
CA GLN A 167 24.99 -0.36 -10.27
C GLN A 167 24.91 1.03 -10.92
N GLN A 168 25.64 1.24 -11.99
CA GLN A 168 25.62 2.50 -12.74
C GLN A 168 24.24 2.74 -13.36
N GLU A 169 23.91 4.01 -13.60
CA GLU A 169 22.73 4.40 -14.37
C GLU A 169 22.71 3.68 -15.73
N GLY A 170 21.53 3.19 -16.12
CA GLY A 170 21.31 2.44 -17.34
C GLY A 170 21.67 0.96 -17.29
N SER A 171 22.15 0.45 -16.14
CA SER A 171 22.37 -0.99 -15.96
C SER A 171 21.05 -1.76 -16.03
N ASP A 172 21.13 -3.06 -16.33
CA ASP A 172 19.95 -3.94 -16.32
C ASP A 172 19.41 -4.10 -14.90
N PRO A 173 18.15 -3.72 -14.61
CA PRO A 173 17.55 -3.91 -13.30
C PRO A 173 17.66 -5.35 -12.78
N ALA A 174 17.53 -6.34 -13.66
CA ALA A 174 17.64 -7.76 -13.27
C ALA A 174 19.07 -8.13 -12.83
N ALA A 175 20.11 -7.48 -13.37
CA ALA A 175 21.49 -7.68 -12.93
C ALA A 175 21.71 -7.09 -11.51
N VAL A 176 21.12 -5.93 -11.21
CA VAL A 176 21.14 -5.36 -9.86
C VAL A 176 20.49 -6.30 -8.86
N ILE A 177 19.33 -6.88 -9.22
CA ILE A 177 18.63 -7.85 -8.35
C ILE A 177 19.47 -9.12 -8.15
N PHE A 178 20.13 -9.62 -9.20
CA PHE A 178 21.03 -10.76 -9.09
C PHE A 178 22.16 -10.51 -8.08
N ASP A 179 22.85 -9.38 -8.19
CA ASP A 179 23.92 -8.99 -7.27
C ASP A 179 23.39 -8.79 -5.84
N ALA A 180 22.20 -8.21 -5.70
CA ALA A 180 21.57 -7.99 -4.41
C ALA A 180 21.17 -9.32 -3.73
N ILE A 181 20.70 -10.30 -4.48
CA ILE A 181 20.43 -11.67 -3.97
C ILE A 181 21.73 -12.34 -3.52
N ALA A 182 22.79 -12.26 -4.31
CA ALA A 182 24.10 -12.81 -3.94
C ALA A 182 24.62 -12.16 -2.64
N ALA A 183 24.47 -10.85 -2.51
CA ALA A 183 24.80 -10.11 -1.30
C ALA A 183 23.93 -10.53 -0.11
N ALA A 184 22.61 -10.65 -0.30
CA ALA A 184 21.68 -11.06 0.76
C ALA A 184 22.00 -12.46 1.29
N LYS A 185 22.28 -13.40 0.42
CA LYS A 185 22.71 -14.77 0.78
C LYS A 185 24.03 -14.78 1.54
N SER A 186 25.07 -14.13 0.98
CA SER A 186 26.42 -14.15 1.59
C SER A 186 26.47 -13.48 2.96
N ARG A 187 25.63 -12.47 3.17
CA ARG A 187 25.55 -11.70 4.42
C ARG A 187 24.47 -12.19 5.36
N ASN A 188 23.74 -13.24 4.98
CA ASN A 188 22.62 -13.81 5.75
C ASN A 188 21.60 -12.73 6.12
N ALA A 189 21.16 -11.92 5.15
CA ALA A 189 20.13 -10.91 5.34
C ALA A 189 18.77 -11.56 5.64
N ASP A 190 17.97 -10.90 6.48
CA ASP A 190 16.60 -11.31 6.77
C ASP A 190 15.64 -10.83 5.68
N VAL A 191 15.84 -9.59 5.19
CA VAL A 191 14.98 -8.99 4.18
C VAL A 191 15.81 -8.28 3.11
N LEU A 192 15.54 -8.61 1.84
CA LEU A 192 16.01 -7.87 0.67
C LEU A 192 14.85 -7.04 0.12
N ILE A 193 14.96 -5.70 0.10
CA ILE A 193 13.94 -4.80 -0.44
C ILE A 193 14.44 -4.22 -1.76
N CYS A 194 13.64 -4.38 -2.83
CA CYS A 194 13.98 -3.98 -4.18
C CYS A 194 13.13 -2.78 -4.62
N ASP A 195 13.74 -1.62 -4.82
CA ASP A 195 13.09 -0.43 -5.39
C ASP A 195 13.11 -0.50 -6.92
N THR A 196 11.93 -0.50 -7.57
CA THR A 196 11.82 -0.68 -9.02
C THR A 196 11.39 0.57 -9.76
N ALA A 197 11.61 0.60 -11.06
CA ALA A 197 11.07 1.63 -11.94
C ALA A 197 9.53 1.65 -11.92
N GLY A 198 8.94 2.79 -12.25
CA GLY A 198 7.48 2.98 -12.22
C GLY A 198 6.91 3.60 -13.50
N ARG A 199 7.53 3.36 -14.66
CA ARG A 199 7.19 3.99 -15.95
C ARG A 199 5.97 3.35 -16.60
N LEU A 200 4.78 3.56 -16.03
CA LEU A 200 3.53 2.96 -16.52
C LEU A 200 3.12 3.47 -17.93
N HIS A 201 3.61 4.65 -18.36
CA HIS A 201 3.40 5.14 -19.73
C HIS A 201 4.03 4.23 -20.79
N ASN A 202 5.02 3.41 -20.43
CA ASN A 202 5.56 2.33 -21.24
C ASN A 202 5.26 0.98 -20.57
N LYS A 203 3.97 0.71 -20.38
CA LYS A 203 3.46 -0.43 -19.62
C LYS A 203 4.11 -1.75 -20.03
N LYS A 204 4.20 -2.01 -21.35
CA LYS A 204 4.75 -3.28 -21.86
C LYS A 204 6.18 -3.52 -21.39
N ASN A 205 7.05 -2.53 -21.53
CA ASN A 205 8.44 -2.66 -21.14
C ASN A 205 8.60 -2.82 -19.62
N LEU A 206 7.81 -2.06 -18.83
CA LEU A 206 7.82 -2.18 -17.38
C LEU A 206 7.40 -3.59 -16.93
N MET A 207 6.34 -4.15 -17.53
CA MET A 207 5.87 -5.49 -17.18
C MET A 207 6.85 -6.58 -17.59
N GLU A 208 7.51 -6.45 -18.74
CA GLU A 208 8.58 -7.37 -19.16
C GLU A 208 9.79 -7.31 -18.21
N GLU A 209 10.16 -6.11 -17.75
CA GLU A 209 11.21 -5.90 -16.76
C GLU A 209 10.87 -6.58 -15.43
N LEU A 210 9.66 -6.33 -14.91
CA LEU A 210 9.19 -6.96 -13.66
C LEU A 210 9.11 -8.49 -13.78
N LYS A 211 8.66 -9.03 -14.92
CA LYS A 211 8.67 -10.47 -15.20
C LYS A 211 10.10 -11.03 -15.21
N LYS A 212 11.05 -10.30 -15.77
CA LYS A 212 12.47 -10.69 -15.76
C LYS A 212 13.04 -10.72 -14.36
N ILE A 213 12.77 -9.69 -13.55
CA ILE A 213 13.15 -9.61 -12.15
C ILE A 213 12.58 -10.83 -11.38
N ASN A 214 11.29 -11.11 -11.54
CA ASN A 214 10.63 -12.24 -10.89
C ASN A 214 11.32 -13.59 -11.25
N ARG A 215 11.66 -13.81 -12.52
CA ARG A 215 12.37 -15.04 -12.92
C ARG A 215 13.76 -15.16 -12.27
N ILE A 216 14.46 -14.03 -12.11
CA ILE A 216 15.75 -14.04 -11.40
C ILE A 216 15.55 -14.39 -9.93
N ILE A 217 14.57 -13.81 -9.25
CA ILE A 217 14.26 -14.13 -7.85
C ILE A 217 13.90 -15.61 -7.71
N ASP A 218 13.03 -16.14 -8.58
CA ASP A 218 12.64 -17.57 -8.57
C ASP A 218 13.83 -18.50 -8.72
N LYS A 219 14.74 -18.15 -9.60
CA LYS A 219 15.90 -18.99 -9.91
C LYS A 219 16.98 -18.90 -8.84
N GLU A 220 17.30 -17.69 -8.41
CA GLU A 220 18.48 -17.42 -7.58
C GLU A 220 18.16 -17.44 -6.09
N TYR A 221 16.88 -17.28 -5.67
CA TYR A 221 16.49 -17.30 -4.26
C TYR A 221 15.15 -18.03 -4.04
N PRO A 222 15.03 -19.32 -4.46
CA PRO A 222 13.78 -20.09 -4.40
C PRO A 222 13.26 -20.29 -2.96
N ASP A 223 14.15 -20.31 -1.97
CA ASP A 223 13.81 -20.55 -0.56
C ASP A 223 13.37 -19.28 0.18
N ALA A 224 13.50 -18.10 -0.43
CA ALA A 224 13.05 -16.86 0.19
C ALA A 224 11.55 -16.66 -0.04
N TYR A 225 10.86 -16.19 1.01
CA TYR A 225 9.48 -15.74 0.86
C TYR A 225 9.45 -14.52 -0.06
N ARG A 226 8.51 -14.52 -1.00
CA ARG A 226 8.36 -13.42 -1.94
C ARG A 226 7.16 -12.58 -1.58
N GLU A 227 7.41 -11.30 -1.42
CA GLU A 227 6.38 -10.28 -1.25
C GLU A 227 6.46 -9.26 -2.36
N THR A 228 5.31 -8.80 -2.85
CA THR A 228 5.22 -7.69 -3.79
C THR A 228 4.32 -6.62 -3.20
N LEU A 229 4.88 -5.45 -2.92
CA LEU A 229 4.15 -4.31 -2.40
C LEU A 229 3.88 -3.30 -3.53
N VAL A 230 2.62 -2.97 -3.74
CA VAL A 230 2.21 -1.90 -4.66
C VAL A 230 2.05 -0.61 -3.89
N VAL A 231 2.85 0.40 -4.22
CA VAL A 231 2.70 1.75 -3.66
C VAL A 231 1.71 2.53 -4.51
N LEU A 232 0.63 2.97 -3.91
CA LEU A 232 -0.43 3.77 -4.52
C LEU A 232 -0.50 5.16 -3.90
N ASP A 233 -0.95 6.13 -4.67
CA ASP A 233 -1.28 7.46 -4.16
C ASP A 233 -2.72 7.45 -3.63
N GLY A 234 -2.89 7.63 -2.33
CA GLY A 234 -4.21 7.66 -1.67
C GLY A 234 -5.15 8.77 -2.17
N THR A 235 -4.63 9.74 -2.92
CA THR A 235 -5.45 10.81 -3.53
C THR A 235 -6.08 10.41 -4.86
N THR A 236 -5.71 9.27 -5.44
CA THR A 236 -6.19 8.82 -6.75
C THR A 236 -7.53 8.07 -6.70
N GLY A 237 -8.07 7.79 -5.51
CA GLY A 237 -9.36 7.14 -5.32
C GLY A 237 -9.47 5.81 -6.08
N GLN A 238 -10.58 5.57 -6.78
CA GLN A 238 -10.85 4.34 -7.55
C GLN A 238 -9.82 4.03 -8.64
N ASN A 239 -9.07 5.02 -9.13
CA ASN A 239 -7.98 4.79 -10.08
C ASN A 239 -6.83 3.97 -9.46
N ALA A 240 -6.63 4.05 -8.15
CA ALA A 240 -5.63 3.25 -7.45
C ALA A 240 -5.93 1.74 -7.58
N LEU A 241 -7.20 1.34 -7.44
CA LEU A 241 -7.64 -0.05 -7.64
C LEU A 241 -7.38 -0.54 -9.07
N SER A 242 -7.62 0.32 -10.07
CA SER A 242 -7.32 0.00 -11.46
C SER A 242 -5.84 -0.24 -11.69
N GLN A 243 -4.97 0.59 -11.08
CA GLN A 243 -3.52 0.41 -11.13
C GLN A 243 -3.09 -0.89 -10.44
N ALA A 244 -3.61 -1.18 -9.24
CA ALA A 244 -3.30 -2.41 -8.52
C ALA A 244 -3.68 -3.65 -9.35
N LYS A 245 -4.89 -3.70 -9.92
CA LYS A 245 -5.35 -4.79 -10.80
C LYS A 245 -4.41 -5.01 -11.98
N GLN A 246 -3.98 -3.93 -12.64
CA GLN A 246 -3.04 -4.02 -13.77
C GLN A 246 -1.69 -4.65 -13.39
N PHE A 247 -1.17 -4.35 -12.20
CA PHE A 247 0.05 -4.99 -11.72
C PHE A 247 -0.20 -6.45 -11.36
N MET A 248 -1.30 -6.77 -10.69
CA MET A 248 -1.63 -8.14 -10.27
C MET A 248 -1.80 -9.10 -11.45
N GLU A 249 -2.45 -8.66 -12.54
CA GLU A 249 -2.65 -9.46 -13.75
C GLU A 249 -1.33 -9.90 -14.40
N GLU A 250 -0.29 -9.07 -14.31
CA GLU A 250 0.97 -9.28 -15.02
C GLU A 250 2.06 -9.96 -14.19
N ILE A 251 2.09 -9.72 -12.89
CA ILE A 251 3.16 -10.19 -11.99
C ILE A 251 2.68 -11.12 -10.88
N GLY A 252 1.39 -11.45 -10.84
CA GLY A 252 0.80 -12.34 -9.83
C GLY A 252 0.43 -11.60 -8.54
N ARG A 253 0.54 -12.29 -7.38
CA ARG A 253 0.13 -11.71 -6.09
C ARG A 253 0.90 -10.43 -5.77
N ALA A 254 0.16 -9.40 -5.39
CA ALA A 254 0.71 -8.16 -4.85
C ALA A 254 -0.16 -7.70 -3.68
N HIS A 255 0.47 -7.16 -2.64
CA HIS A 255 -0.20 -6.48 -1.54
C HIS A 255 -0.14 -4.97 -1.73
N VAL A 256 -1.18 -4.26 -1.33
CA VAL A 256 -1.32 -2.80 -1.47
C VAL A 256 -1.14 -2.15 -0.11
#